data_688c79220a2292b947fa0b898ddeb46b
#
_entry.id   688c79220a2292b947fa0b898ddeb46b
#
_cell.length_a   1.000
_cell.length_b   1.000
_cell.length_c   1.000
_cell.angle_alpha   90.00
_cell.angle_beta   90.00
_cell.angle_gamma   90.00
#
_symmetry.space_group_name_H-M   'P 1'
#
loop_
_entity.id
_entity.type
_entity.pdbx_description
1 polymer ?
#
loop_
_entity_poly.entity_id
_entity_poly.type
_entity_poly.pdbx_seq_one_letter_code
_entity_poly.pdbx_strand_id
1 'polypeptide(L)'
;MGMRTRMVVLLSGAGALTTAASGSGGADCPCIDPWAEAPMQSRSGWSAAKGCLEVRGVCLPLGHGTSCATWAVVEPECSVASPPAWCASEWCYVNASACWQPKARSPSVPEFHYSYAACGYLDDYSESKHARVLLGRSIRVSYPADSASGFTLVTRGGKKRGSFPTFMQGIFDRFNMTMEIVPVSEKSKERSPKSSFTACVHEVALNSTDLCIGNFWSTSQRRLMAAFTSEVYQDLFYLV
;
A
#
# COMPACT_ATOMS: atom_id res chain seq x y z
N MET A 1 17.02 -4.92 -25.43
CA MET A 1 15.76 -5.03 -24.70
C MET A 1 16.13 -5.35 -23.25
N GLY A 2 16.14 -4.35 -22.35
CA GLY A 2 16.60 -4.49 -20.98
C GLY A 2 15.55 -5.18 -20.12
N MET A 3 15.90 -6.33 -19.57
CA MET A 3 15.06 -7.06 -18.62
C MET A 3 15.31 -6.50 -17.22
N ARG A 4 14.28 -6.00 -16.54
CA ARG A 4 14.39 -5.41 -15.21
C ARG A 4 13.97 -6.42 -14.15
N THR A 5 14.87 -6.71 -13.23
CA THR A 5 14.54 -7.50 -12.02
C THR A 5 13.92 -6.57 -10.99
N ARG A 6 12.77 -6.95 -10.45
CA ARG A 6 12.02 -6.16 -9.48
C ARG A 6 11.90 -6.94 -8.18
N MET A 7 12.32 -6.32 -7.12
CA MET A 7 12.23 -6.83 -5.76
C MET A 7 11.33 -5.92 -4.94
N VAL A 8 10.58 -6.49 -4.09
CA VAL A 8 9.39 -5.91 -3.53
C VAL A 8 9.49 -5.76 -2.01
N VAL A 9 9.52 -4.52 -1.52
CA VAL A 9 9.27 -4.11 -0.13
C VAL A 9 8.79 -2.66 -0.09
N LEU A 10 7.87 -2.35 0.78
CA LEU A 10 7.38 -1.00 1.05
C LEU A 10 8.45 -0.14 1.72
N LEU A 11 8.84 0.97 1.10
CA LEU A 11 9.48 2.09 1.78
C LEU A 11 8.95 3.41 1.22
N SER A 12 8.47 4.25 2.11
CA SER A 12 8.27 5.67 1.86
C SER A 12 9.63 6.33 1.61
N GLY A 13 9.90 6.69 0.35
CA GLY A 13 11.03 7.54 -0.01
C GLY A 13 10.78 8.97 0.43
N ALA A 14 11.71 9.56 1.16
CA ALA A 14 11.72 10.99 1.40
C ALA A 14 11.97 11.72 0.06
N GLY A 15 10.89 12.09 -0.62
CA GLY A 15 10.90 12.98 -1.77
C GLY A 15 11.05 14.43 -1.31
N ALA A 16 11.85 15.21 -2.01
CA ALA A 16 12.01 16.64 -1.77
C ALA A 16 10.65 17.34 -1.80
N LEU A 17 10.35 18.09 -0.73
CA LEU A 17 9.17 18.94 -0.61
C LEU A 17 9.27 20.07 -1.64
N THR A 18 8.56 19.92 -2.74
CA THR A 18 8.18 21.07 -3.57
C THR A 18 6.94 21.66 -2.94
N THR A 19 6.98 22.93 -2.58
CA THR A 19 5.82 23.68 -2.08
C THR A 19 4.71 23.64 -3.12
N ALA A 20 3.69 22.82 -2.87
CA ALA A 20 2.50 22.76 -3.70
C ALA A 20 1.66 24.03 -3.49
N ALA A 21 1.21 24.60 -4.59
CA ALA A 21 0.22 25.70 -4.56
C ALA A 21 -1.07 25.18 -3.94
N SER A 22 -1.57 25.91 -2.92
CA SER A 22 -2.80 25.56 -2.22
C SER A 22 -3.97 25.47 -3.21
N GLY A 23 -4.65 24.32 -3.26
CA GLY A 23 -6.01 24.23 -3.76
C GLY A 23 -6.32 23.25 -4.89
N SER A 24 -5.41 22.95 -5.83
CA SER A 24 -5.79 22.21 -7.05
C SER A 24 -5.15 20.80 -7.22
N GLY A 25 -4.30 20.39 -6.31
CA GLY A 25 -3.47 19.19 -6.50
C GLY A 25 -2.32 19.40 -7.49
N GLY A 26 -1.39 18.44 -7.56
CA GLY A 26 -0.28 18.47 -8.53
C GLY A 26 -0.78 18.30 -9.96
N ALA A 27 -0.03 18.82 -10.95
CA ALA A 27 -0.37 18.71 -12.38
C ALA A 27 -0.59 17.26 -12.84
N ASP A 28 0.16 16.30 -12.27
CA ASP A 28 0.08 14.87 -12.60
C ASP A 28 -1.01 14.11 -11.83
N CYS A 29 -1.67 14.78 -10.89
CA CYS A 29 -2.71 14.20 -10.04
C CYS A 29 -3.65 15.30 -9.54
N PRO A 30 -4.46 15.91 -10.40
CA PRO A 30 -5.35 16.99 -10.00
C PRO A 30 -6.47 16.49 -9.08
N CYS A 31 -6.87 17.34 -8.14
CA CYS A 31 -8.09 17.11 -7.39
C CYS A 31 -9.29 17.09 -8.32
N ILE A 32 -10.25 16.24 -8.03
CA ILE A 32 -11.53 16.18 -8.74
C ILE A 32 -12.67 16.62 -7.82
N ASP A 33 -13.74 17.13 -8.41
CA ASP A 33 -15.03 17.25 -7.69
C ASP A 33 -15.85 15.98 -7.90
N PRO A 34 -15.84 15.02 -6.93
CA PRO A 34 -16.58 13.80 -7.06
C PRO A 34 -18.10 13.99 -6.94
N TRP A 35 -18.53 15.19 -6.57
CA TRP A 35 -19.93 15.54 -6.34
C TRP A 35 -20.55 16.28 -7.55
N ALA A 36 -19.78 16.53 -8.61
CA ALA A 36 -20.24 17.29 -9.77
C ALA A 36 -21.43 16.62 -10.49
N GLU A 37 -21.38 15.29 -10.67
CA GLU A 37 -22.46 14.54 -11.33
C GLU A 37 -23.61 14.16 -10.40
N ALA A 38 -23.31 13.93 -9.12
CA ALA A 38 -24.29 13.57 -8.09
C ALA A 38 -24.04 14.41 -6.83
N PRO A 39 -24.64 15.60 -6.75
CA PRO A 39 -24.45 16.52 -5.62
C PRO A 39 -24.69 15.85 -4.26
N MET A 40 -23.84 16.18 -3.29
CA MET A 40 -23.93 15.60 -1.94
C MET A 40 -25.34 15.74 -1.34
N GLN A 41 -26.02 16.83 -1.62
CA GLN A 41 -27.38 17.13 -1.11
C GLN A 41 -28.45 16.17 -1.66
N SER A 42 -28.21 15.55 -2.81
CA SER A 42 -29.13 14.57 -3.42
C SER A 42 -28.89 13.14 -2.94
N ARG A 43 -27.83 12.89 -2.19
CA ARG A 43 -27.48 11.56 -1.70
C ARG A 43 -28.28 11.16 -0.47
N SER A 44 -28.57 9.87 -0.37
CA SER A 44 -29.12 9.26 0.85
C SER A 44 -28.16 9.53 2.03
N GLY A 45 -28.67 10.04 3.13
CA GLY A 45 -27.86 10.44 4.30
C GLY A 45 -27.54 11.95 4.35
N TRP A 46 -27.93 12.74 3.35
CA TRP A 46 -27.80 14.19 3.47
C TRP A 46 -28.69 14.77 4.58
N SER A 47 -28.09 15.52 5.48
CA SER A 47 -28.79 16.22 6.56
C SER A 47 -28.76 17.74 6.31
N ALA A 48 -29.88 18.30 5.86
CA ALA A 48 -29.98 19.75 5.65
C ALA A 48 -29.81 20.55 6.98
N ALA A 49 -30.25 19.97 8.10
CA ALA A 49 -30.11 20.60 9.41
C ALA A 49 -28.65 20.68 9.88
N LYS A 50 -27.81 19.73 9.49
CA LYS A 50 -26.38 19.70 9.84
C LYS A 50 -25.50 20.24 8.73
N GLY A 51 -26.03 20.40 7.50
CA GLY A 51 -25.28 20.86 6.33
C GLY A 51 -24.21 19.83 5.87
N CYS A 52 -24.43 18.54 6.09
CA CYS A 52 -23.46 17.50 5.77
C CYS A 52 -24.09 16.19 5.28
N LEU A 53 -23.27 15.35 4.63
CA LEU A 53 -23.64 13.99 4.28
C LEU A 53 -23.18 13.05 5.39
N GLU A 54 -24.12 12.40 6.04
CA GLU A 54 -23.83 11.38 7.06
C GLU A 54 -23.47 10.04 6.40
N VAL A 55 -22.23 9.60 6.59
CA VAL A 55 -21.75 8.32 6.08
C VAL A 55 -21.07 7.56 7.22
N ARG A 56 -21.61 6.39 7.58
CA ARG A 56 -21.06 5.53 8.65
C ARG A 56 -20.80 6.27 9.97
N GLY A 57 -21.67 7.20 10.32
CA GLY A 57 -21.55 7.99 11.56
C GLY A 57 -20.61 9.19 11.48
N VAL A 58 -20.02 9.46 10.32
CA VAL A 58 -19.19 10.64 10.05
C VAL A 58 -20.00 11.64 9.24
N CYS A 59 -19.94 12.92 9.63
CA CYS A 59 -20.62 14.02 8.97
C CYS A 59 -19.66 14.70 8.00
N LEU A 60 -19.76 14.38 6.71
CA LEU A 60 -18.92 14.95 5.65
C LEU A 60 -19.44 16.32 5.25
N PRO A 61 -18.68 17.42 5.43
CA PRO A 61 -19.10 18.76 5.07
C PRO A 61 -19.27 18.93 3.56
N LEU A 62 -20.01 19.95 3.16
CA LEU A 62 -20.17 20.28 1.75
C LEU A 62 -18.81 20.53 1.08
N GLY A 63 -18.61 19.96 -0.10
CA GLY A 63 -17.34 20.06 -0.82
C GLY A 63 -16.23 19.17 -0.28
N HIS A 64 -16.53 18.25 0.65
CA HIS A 64 -15.54 17.32 1.21
C HIS A 64 -14.72 16.62 0.12
N GLY A 65 -13.41 16.78 0.18
CA GLY A 65 -12.45 16.15 -0.72
C GLY A 65 -12.29 16.80 -2.11
N THR A 66 -12.98 17.90 -2.42
CA THR A 66 -12.92 18.53 -3.76
C THR A 66 -11.63 19.31 -4.03
N SER A 67 -10.89 19.65 -2.99
CA SER A 67 -9.62 20.41 -3.06
C SER A 67 -8.68 19.96 -1.96
N CYS A 68 -7.42 20.36 -2.05
CA CYS A 68 -6.45 20.15 -0.98
C CYS A 68 -6.86 20.91 0.27
N ALA A 69 -7.27 20.19 1.28
CA ALA A 69 -7.61 20.72 2.61
C ALA A 69 -7.53 19.62 3.68
N THR A 70 -7.57 20.02 4.93
CA THR A 70 -7.53 19.13 6.10
C THR A 70 -8.88 18.45 6.34
N TRP A 71 -9.35 17.67 5.39
CA TRP A 71 -10.66 17.02 5.45
C TRP A 71 -10.76 15.95 6.57
N ALA A 72 -9.62 15.47 7.05
CA ALA A 72 -9.56 14.47 8.12
C ALA A 72 -10.07 14.98 9.47
N VAL A 73 -10.28 16.29 9.64
CA VAL A 73 -10.83 16.89 10.88
C VAL A 73 -12.21 16.34 11.27
N VAL A 74 -12.93 15.72 10.34
CA VAL A 74 -14.21 15.06 10.62
C VAL A 74 -14.05 13.68 11.27
N GLU A 75 -12.85 13.12 11.24
CA GLU A 75 -12.55 11.82 11.86
C GLU A 75 -12.53 11.95 13.39
N PRO A 76 -13.13 11.01 14.14
CA PRO A 76 -13.16 11.08 15.61
C PRO A 76 -11.78 11.16 16.26
N GLU A 77 -10.77 10.52 15.66
CA GLU A 77 -9.40 10.54 16.13
C GLU A 77 -8.75 11.94 16.06
N CYS A 78 -9.29 12.84 15.24
CA CYS A 78 -8.79 14.22 15.12
C CYS A 78 -9.40 15.17 16.15
N SER A 79 -10.41 14.73 16.90
CA SER A 79 -11.08 15.53 17.93
C SER A 79 -10.50 15.37 19.33
N VAL A 80 -9.38 14.64 19.47
CA VAL A 80 -8.71 14.38 20.77
C VAL A 80 -7.68 15.45 21.10
N ALA A 81 -7.27 15.54 22.39
CA ALA A 81 -6.31 16.55 22.86
C ALA A 81 -4.92 16.47 22.18
N SER A 82 -4.52 15.29 21.73
CA SER A 82 -3.28 15.07 20.97
C SER A 82 -3.60 14.26 19.70
N PRO A 83 -4.11 14.93 18.66
CA PRO A 83 -4.47 14.24 17.44
C PRO A 83 -3.22 13.71 16.70
N PRO A 84 -3.36 12.61 15.93
CA PRO A 84 -2.31 12.14 15.04
C PRO A 84 -1.88 13.22 14.03
N ALA A 85 -0.62 13.18 13.59
CA ALA A 85 -0.05 14.18 12.67
C ALA A 85 -0.83 14.28 11.34
N TRP A 86 -1.36 13.15 10.85
CA TRP A 86 -2.15 13.11 9.62
C TRP A 86 -3.45 13.94 9.67
N CYS A 87 -3.94 14.30 10.87
CA CYS A 87 -5.12 15.16 10.99
C CYS A 87 -4.89 16.58 10.45
N ALA A 88 -3.63 17.01 10.42
CA ALA A 88 -3.21 18.31 9.86
C ALA A 88 -2.78 18.22 8.39
N SER A 89 -2.73 17.01 7.81
CA SER A 89 -2.31 16.80 6.44
C SER A 89 -3.48 17.04 5.47
N GLU A 90 -3.19 17.76 4.39
CA GLU A 90 -4.17 18.03 3.35
C GLU A 90 -4.25 16.87 2.36
N TRP A 91 -5.43 16.62 1.86
CA TRP A 91 -5.68 15.62 0.82
C TRP A 91 -6.89 16.01 -0.04
N CYS A 92 -7.05 15.37 -1.19
CA CYS A 92 -8.24 15.53 -2.01
C CYS A 92 -8.62 14.22 -2.72
N TYR A 93 -9.83 14.16 -3.25
CA TYR A 93 -10.21 13.08 -4.17
C TYR A 93 -9.53 13.25 -5.52
N VAL A 94 -9.16 12.11 -6.10
CA VAL A 94 -8.41 12.06 -7.35
C VAL A 94 -9.00 10.99 -8.29
N ASN A 95 -8.80 11.17 -9.60
CA ASN A 95 -9.14 10.15 -10.57
C ASN A 95 -8.11 9.02 -10.50
N ALA A 96 -8.54 7.83 -10.10
CA ALA A 96 -7.65 6.67 -9.92
C ALA A 96 -6.90 6.27 -11.20
N SER A 97 -7.48 6.50 -12.38
CA SER A 97 -6.89 6.15 -13.66
C SER A 97 -5.88 7.18 -14.16
N ALA A 98 -6.05 8.45 -13.79
CA ALA A 98 -5.23 9.55 -14.27
C ALA A 98 -4.13 9.96 -13.28
N CYS A 99 -4.32 9.72 -11.98
CA CYS A 99 -3.37 10.07 -10.93
C CYS A 99 -2.26 9.01 -10.83
N TRP A 100 -1.00 9.44 -10.97
CA TRP A 100 0.19 8.60 -10.82
C TRP A 100 0.75 8.59 -9.39
N GLN A 101 0.31 9.52 -8.55
CA GLN A 101 0.72 9.63 -7.16
C GLN A 101 0.13 8.51 -6.29
N PRO A 102 0.74 8.21 -5.13
CA PRO A 102 0.15 7.33 -4.13
C PRO A 102 -1.27 7.76 -3.80
N LYS A 103 -2.18 6.82 -3.83
CA LYS A 103 -3.60 7.03 -3.58
C LYS A 103 -4.22 5.81 -2.94
N ALA A 104 -5.28 6.01 -2.17
CA ALA A 104 -6.03 4.94 -1.53
C ALA A 104 -7.53 5.11 -1.77
N ARG A 105 -8.28 4.00 -1.63
CA ARG A 105 -9.74 4.03 -1.71
C ARG A 105 -10.31 4.66 -0.44
N SER A 106 -11.25 5.58 -0.59
CA SER A 106 -11.88 6.23 0.56
C SER A 106 -12.65 5.23 1.43
N PRO A 107 -12.41 5.17 2.74
CA PRO A 107 -13.17 4.31 3.64
C PRO A 107 -14.62 4.78 3.81
N SER A 108 -14.88 6.08 3.72
CA SER A 108 -16.20 6.67 3.87
C SER A 108 -17.02 6.58 2.59
N VAL A 109 -16.39 6.78 1.42
CA VAL A 109 -17.03 6.76 0.10
C VAL A 109 -16.21 5.85 -0.83
N PRO A 110 -16.39 4.52 -0.78
CA PRO A 110 -15.50 3.56 -1.44
C PRO A 110 -15.43 3.63 -2.97
N GLU A 111 -16.33 4.33 -3.61
CA GLU A 111 -16.29 4.61 -5.05
C GLU A 111 -15.19 5.62 -5.44
N PHE A 112 -14.68 6.41 -4.48
CA PHE A 112 -13.67 7.43 -4.71
C PHE A 112 -12.29 7.02 -4.18
N HIS A 113 -11.25 7.60 -4.78
CA HIS A 113 -9.88 7.50 -4.33
C HIS A 113 -9.41 8.87 -3.84
N TYR A 114 -8.64 8.89 -2.77
CA TYR A 114 -8.02 10.11 -2.25
C TYR A 114 -6.49 10.01 -2.32
N SER A 115 -5.82 11.16 -2.31
CA SER A 115 -4.37 11.24 -2.29
C SER A 115 -3.90 12.40 -1.42
N TYR A 116 -3.06 12.10 -0.45
CA TYR A 116 -2.27 13.09 0.29
C TYR A 116 -1.11 13.59 -0.57
N ALA A 117 -0.51 12.72 -1.36
CA ALA A 117 0.62 13.07 -2.22
C ALA A 117 0.24 14.08 -3.31
N ALA A 118 -1.00 14.08 -3.80
CA ALA A 118 -1.51 15.10 -4.71
C ALA A 118 -1.46 16.51 -4.09
N CYS A 119 -1.51 16.59 -2.76
CA CYS A 119 -1.43 17.82 -1.99
C CYS A 119 -0.06 18.08 -1.34
N GLY A 120 0.95 17.26 -1.68
CA GLY A 120 2.32 17.41 -1.16
C GLY A 120 2.57 16.82 0.22
N TYR A 121 1.67 15.99 0.72
CA TYR A 121 1.78 15.32 2.02
C TYR A 121 2.04 13.82 1.89
N LEU A 122 2.61 13.21 2.93
CA LEU A 122 2.70 11.76 3.05
C LEU A 122 1.34 11.18 3.49
N ASP A 123 1.04 9.96 3.04
CA ASP A 123 -0.20 9.27 3.43
C ASP A 123 -0.04 8.52 4.77
N ASP A 124 0.25 9.26 5.83
CA ASP A 124 0.35 8.72 7.19
C ASP A 124 -0.99 8.18 7.70
N TYR A 125 -2.10 8.63 7.14
CA TYR A 125 -3.45 8.14 7.48
C TYR A 125 -3.62 6.67 7.07
N SER A 126 -3.40 6.35 5.79
CA SER A 126 -3.48 4.96 5.30
C SER A 126 -2.46 4.07 5.98
N GLU A 127 -1.23 4.55 6.17
CA GLU A 127 -0.21 3.81 6.90
C GLU A 127 -0.64 3.51 8.34
N SER A 128 -1.19 4.48 9.07
CA SER A 128 -1.65 4.28 10.45
C SER A 128 -2.83 3.30 10.55
N LYS A 129 -3.78 3.36 9.60
CA LYS A 129 -4.91 2.42 9.56
C LYS A 129 -4.46 1.00 9.19
N HIS A 130 -3.57 0.85 8.20
CA HIS A 130 -3.00 -0.44 7.84
C HIS A 130 -2.13 -1.02 8.96
N ALA A 131 -1.32 -0.18 9.61
CA ALA A 131 -0.52 -0.59 10.75
C ALA A 131 -1.38 -1.17 11.86
N ARG A 132 -2.52 -0.54 12.20
CA ARG A 132 -3.45 -1.07 13.22
C ARG A 132 -4.01 -2.45 12.86
N VAL A 133 -4.27 -2.71 11.58
CA VAL A 133 -4.77 -4.02 11.11
C VAL A 133 -3.68 -5.09 11.21
N LEU A 134 -2.41 -4.71 11.04
CA LEU A 134 -1.26 -5.62 11.03
C LEU A 134 -0.62 -5.79 12.41
N LEU A 135 -0.82 -4.81 13.33
CA LEU A 135 -0.23 -4.84 14.67
C LEU A 135 -0.51 -6.16 15.40
N GLY A 136 0.56 -6.80 15.87
CA GLY A 136 0.50 -8.04 16.67
C GLY A 136 0.08 -9.27 15.88
N ARG A 137 -0.03 -9.20 14.55
CA ARG A 137 -0.40 -10.36 13.73
C ARG A 137 0.78 -11.26 13.43
N SER A 138 0.50 -12.57 13.32
CA SER A 138 1.41 -13.53 12.70
C SER A 138 1.18 -13.52 11.18
N ILE A 139 2.26 -13.34 10.44
CA ILE A 139 2.27 -13.32 8.97
C ILE A 139 3.04 -14.54 8.48
N ARG A 140 2.39 -15.40 7.72
CA ARG A 140 2.99 -16.58 7.12
C ARG A 140 3.84 -16.16 5.92
N VAL A 141 5.11 -16.52 5.94
CA VAL A 141 6.10 -16.10 4.95
C VAL A 141 6.74 -17.32 4.31
N SER A 142 6.72 -17.38 2.99
CA SER A 142 7.46 -18.38 2.22
C SER A 142 8.60 -17.74 1.44
N TYR A 143 9.59 -18.56 1.10
CA TYR A 143 10.74 -18.17 0.29
C TYR A 143 10.94 -19.16 -0.86
N PRO A 144 11.34 -18.72 -2.06
CA PRO A 144 11.77 -19.63 -3.11
C PRO A 144 12.96 -20.48 -2.67
N ALA A 145 13.02 -21.74 -3.10
CA ALA A 145 14.11 -22.63 -2.73
C ALA A 145 15.47 -22.17 -3.30
N ASP A 146 15.45 -21.61 -4.52
CA ASP A 146 16.66 -21.20 -5.27
C ASP A 146 17.06 -19.73 -5.00
N SER A 147 16.54 -19.11 -3.95
CA SER A 147 16.84 -17.71 -3.65
C SER A 147 18.23 -17.51 -3.02
N ALA A 148 19.20 -18.32 -3.39
CA ALA A 148 20.58 -18.24 -2.94
C ALA A 148 21.36 -17.20 -3.73
N SER A 149 20.98 -15.92 -3.66
CA SER A 149 21.82 -14.80 -4.07
C SER A 149 22.29 -14.05 -2.83
N GLY A 150 23.35 -13.26 -2.92
CA GLY A 150 23.97 -12.56 -1.78
C GLY A 150 23.06 -11.70 -0.93
N PHE A 151 21.81 -11.48 -1.34
CA PHE A 151 20.79 -10.75 -0.62
C PHE A 151 19.95 -11.64 0.30
N THR A 152 19.84 -12.91 -0.02
CA THR A 152 18.97 -13.82 0.71
C THR A 152 19.69 -15.11 0.93
N LEU A 153 19.82 -15.50 2.17
CA LEU A 153 19.97 -16.86 2.59
C LEU A 153 21.32 -17.45 2.77
N VAL A 154 21.43 -17.98 3.88
CA VAL A 154 21.91 -19.34 4.05
C VAL A 154 21.22 -19.98 5.22
N THR A 155 20.73 -21.14 5.04
CA THR A 155 20.26 -21.98 6.10
C THR A 155 21.43 -22.80 6.65
N ARG A 156 21.87 -22.50 7.84
CA ARG A 156 22.51 -23.48 8.70
C ARG A 156 21.53 -23.73 9.84
N GLY A 157 21.00 -24.95 9.93
CA GLY A 157 20.00 -25.28 10.95
C GLY A 157 18.61 -24.64 10.76
N GLY A 158 18.14 -24.44 9.52
CA GLY A 158 16.79 -23.94 9.25
C GLY A 158 16.60 -22.43 9.38
N LYS A 159 17.57 -21.68 9.89
CA LYS A 159 17.48 -20.22 10.00
C LYS A 159 17.91 -19.55 8.70
N LYS A 160 17.04 -18.69 8.16
CA LYS A 160 17.36 -17.87 7.00
C LYS A 160 18.11 -16.62 7.46
N ARG A 161 19.26 -16.34 6.81
CA ARG A 161 20.10 -15.17 7.09
C ARG A 161 20.37 -14.42 5.80
N GLY A 162 20.59 -13.12 5.90
CA GLY A 162 20.92 -12.23 4.79
C GLY A 162 20.41 -10.82 5.04
N SER A 163 20.82 -9.87 4.22
CA SER A 163 20.38 -8.47 4.34
C SER A 163 18.87 -8.34 4.22
N PHE A 164 18.27 -9.12 3.34
CA PHE A 164 16.83 -9.04 3.06
C PHE A 164 15.94 -9.63 4.17
N PRO A 165 16.18 -10.85 4.69
CA PRO A 165 15.48 -11.32 5.88
C PRO A 165 15.64 -10.39 7.08
N THR A 166 16.84 -9.79 7.29
CA THR A 166 17.07 -8.82 8.36
C THR A 166 16.25 -7.53 8.16
N PHE A 167 16.20 -7.03 6.94
CA PHE A 167 15.39 -5.87 6.59
C PHE A 167 13.89 -6.16 6.82
N MET A 168 13.40 -7.29 6.38
CA MET A 168 12.01 -7.71 6.61
C MET A 168 11.70 -7.86 8.10
N GLN A 169 12.63 -8.46 8.87
CA GLN A 169 12.48 -8.56 10.32
C GLN A 169 12.32 -7.18 10.96
N GLY A 170 13.11 -6.17 10.53
CA GLY A 170 12.97 -4.81 11.03
C GLY A 170 11.60 -4.19 10.75
N ILE A 171 10.97 -4.51 9.61
CA ILE A 171 9.58 -4.10 9.33
C ILE A 171 8.62 -4.80 10.29
N PHE A 172 8.76 -6.12 10.46
CA PHE A 172 7.90 -6.89 11.35
C PHE A 172 8.00 -6.41 12.79
N ASP A 173 9.21 -6.14 13.27
CA ASP A 173 9.46 -5.63 14.63
C ASP A 173 8.80 -4.25 14.82
N ARG A 174 8.89 -3.35 13.83
CA ARG A 174 8.27 -2.01 13.89
C ARG A 174 6.76 -2.07 14.09
N PHE A 175 6.09 -3.07 13.55
CA PHE A 175 4.65 -3.27 13.67
C PHE A 175 4.26 -4.34 14.70
N ASN A 176 5.21 -4.77 15.53
CA ASN A 176 5.00 -5.85 16.51
C ASN A 176 4.38 -7.12 15.87
N MET A 177 4.74 -7.40 14.62
CA MET A 177 4.28 -8.58 13.88
C MET A 177 5.21 -9.76 14.11
N THR A 178 4.67 -10.97 14.05
CA THR A 178 5.46 -12.20 14.09
C THR A 178 5.60 -12.77 12.67
N MET A 179 6.81 -13.12 12.29
CA MET A 179 7.09 -13.81 11.03
C MET A 179 7.08 -15.32 11.23
N GLU A 180 6.10 -15.99 10.65
CA GLU A 180 6.02 -17.44 10.61
C GLU A 180 6.52 -17.96 9.26
N ILE A 181 7.64 -18.67 9.27
CA ILE A 181 8.22 -19.23 8.04
C ILE A 181 7.51 -20.52 7.67
N VAL A 182 6.83 -20.54 6.52
CA VAL A 182 6.08 -21.67 5.98
C VAL A 182 6.82 -22.20 4.74
N PRO A 183 7.11 -23.50 4.64
CA PRO A 183 7.73 -24.06 3.44
C PRO A 183 6.74 -24.05 2.26
N VAL A 184 7.26 -23.88 1.05
CA VAL A 184 6.47 -24.05 -0.18
C VAL A 184 6.01 -25.49 -0.28
N SER A 185 4.72 -25.73 -0.48
CA SER A 185 4.11 -27.05 -0.55
C SER A 185 4.56 -27.84 -1.78
N GLU A 186 4.52 -29.17 -1.69
CA GLU A 186 4.83 -30.05 -2.83
C GLU A 186 3.86 -29.78 -3.99
N LYS A 187 2.58 -29.55 -3.70
CA LYS A 187 1.57 -29.19 -4.72
C LYS A 187 1.98 -28.00 -5.57
N SER A 188 2.54 -26.95 -4.94
CA SER A 188 3.01 -25.76 -5.67
C SER A 188 4.31 -26.01 -6.42
N LYS A 189 5.19 -26.86 -5.88
CA LYS A 189 6.42 -27.29 -6.56
C LYS A 189 6.11 -28.15 -7.79
N GLU A 190 5.20 -29.10 -7.69
CA GLU A 190 4.74 -29.92 -8.82
C GLU A 190 4.08 -29.11 -9.93
N ARG A 191 3.30 -28.09 -9.56
CA ARG A 191 2.68 -27.18 -10.54
C ARG A 191 3.71 -26.29 -11.24
N SER A 192 4.82 -26.00 -10.60
CA SER A 192 5.86 -25.10 -11.13
C SER A 192 7.26 -25.72 -10.98
N PRO A 193 7.51 -26.91 -11.54
CA PRO A 193 8.74 -27.67 -11.29
C PRO A 193 10.01 -26.99 -11.82
N LYS A 194 9.85 -26.07 -12.78
CA LYS A 194 10.97 -25.32 -13.39
C LYS A 194 11.30 -24.02 -12.69
N SER A 195 10.53 -23.63 -11.64
CA SER A 195 10.73 -22.33 -10.98
C SER A 195 10.20 -22.32 -9.56
N SER A 196 11.10 -22.38 -8.59
CA SER A 196 10.79 -22.24 -7.17
C SER A 196 10.16 -20.86 -6.87
N PHE A 197 10.52 -19.82 -7.62
CA PHE A 197 9.91 -18.51 -7.52
C PHE A 197 8.42 -18.52 -7.90
N THR A 198 8.07 -19.19 -9.00
CA THR A 198 6.67 -19.31 -9.42
C THR A 198 5.88 -20.21 -8.46
N ALA A 199 6.48 -21.26 -7.94
CA ALA A 199 5.89 -22.11 -6.91
C ALA A 199 5.57 -21.30 -5.64
N CYS A 200 6.45 -20.42 -5.21
CA CYS A 200 6.23 -19.57 -4.05
C CYS A 200 5.10 -18.55 -4.27
N VAL A 201 5.01 -17.93 -5.44
CA VAL A 201 3.88 -17.06 -5.79
C VAL A 201 2.56 -17.82 -5.81
N HIS A 202 2.58 -19.08 -6.22
CA HIS A 202 1.40 -19.95 -6.21
C HIS A 202 0.90 -20.25 -4.79
N GLU A 203 1.78 -20.31 -3.77
CA GLU A 203 1.39 -20.43 -2.36
C GLU A 203 0.56 -19.23 -1.90
N VAL A 204 0.93 -18.01 -2.33
CA VAL A 204 0.14 -16.80 -2.05
C VAL A 204 -1.23 -16.89 -2.72
N ALA A 205 -1.27 -17.33 -3.98
CA ALA A 205 -2.53 -17.48 -4.71
C ALA A 205 -3.47 -18.52 -4.07
N LEU A 206 -2.90 -19.56 -3.42
CA LEU A 206 -3.64 -20.57 -2.67
C LEU A 206 -4.03 -20.14 -1.25
N ASN A 207 -3.62 -18.94 -0.83
CA ASN A 207 -3.76 -18.47 0.55
C ASN A 207 -3.12 -19.40 1.60
N SER A 208 -2.11 -20.16 1.19
CA SER A 208 -1.32 -21.02 2.08
C SER A 208 -0.24 -20.22 2.81
N THR A 209 0.21 -19.14 2.22
CA THR A 209 1.11 -18.13 2.80
C THR A 209 0.58 -16.73 2.50
N ASP A 210 0.90 -15.77 3.36
CA ASP A 210 0.45 -14.38 3.21
C ASP A 210 1.44 -13.57 2.36
N LEU A 211 2.71 -13.96 2.39
CA LEU A 211 3.78 -13.26 1.71
C LEU A 211 4.83 -14.23 1.18
N CYS A 212 5.24 -14.04 -0.07
CA CYS A 212 6.42 -14.72 -0.62
C CYS A 212 7.55 -13.71 -0.82
N ILE A 213 8.71 -13.96 -0.18
CA ILE A 213 9.85 -13.06 -0.14
C ILE A 213 10.99 -13.61 -1.00
N GLY A 214 11.48 -12.81 -1.96
CA GLY A 214 12.61 -13.18 -2.81
C GLY A 214 12.90 -12.17 -3.92
N ASN A 215 13.93 -12.46 -4.71
CA ASN A 215 14.31 -11.66 -5.87
C ASN A 215 13.44 -12.03 -7.06
N PHE A 216 12.26 -11.44 -7.15
CA PHE A 216 11.31 -11.80 -8.19
C PHE A 216 11.48 -10.98 -9.47
N TRP A 217 11.44 -11.66 -10.57
CA TRP A 217 11.05 -11.04 -11.83
C TRP A 217 9.52 -10.98 -11.86
N SER A 218 8.99 -9.77 -11.90
CA SER A 218 7.57 -9.51 -11.99
C SER A 218 7.08 -9.80 -13.42
N THR A 219 6.88 -11.09 -13.73
CA THR A 219 6.33 -11.52 -15.02
C THR A 219 4.81 -11.38 -15.06
N SER A 220 4.23 -11.23 -16.26
CA SER A 220 2.77 -11.18 -16.43
C SER A 220 2.07 -12.39 -15.81
N GLN A 221 2.64 -13.59 -16.00
CA GLN A 221 2.11 -14.82 -15.41
C GLN A 221 2.03 -14.76 -13.88
N ARG A 222 3.08 -14.27 -13.20
CA ARG A 222 3.10 -14.18 -11.74
C ARG A 222 2.15 -13.09 -11.23
N ARG A 223 2.02 -11.98 -11.96
CA ARG A 223 1.07 -10.91 -11.62
C ARG A 223 -0.39 -11.33 -11.71
N LEU A 224 -0.71 -12.31 -12.57
CA LEU A 224 -2.05 -12.89 -12.65
C LEU A 224 -2.36 -13.79 -11.46
N MET A 225 -1.34 -14.33 -10.77
CA MET A 225 -1.52 -15.22 -9.61
C MET A 225 -1.60 -14.47 -8.28
N ALA A 226 -0.75 -13.45 -8.09
CA ALA A 226 -0.71 -12.67 -6.85
C ALA A 226 -0.29 -11.22 -7.10
N ALA A 227 -0.69 -10.33 -6.21
CA ALA A 227 -0.25 -8.95 -6.20
C ALA A 227 1.25 -8.87 -5.85
N PHE A 228 1.93 -7.92 -6.48
CA PHE A 228 3.31 -7.56 -6.17
C PHE A 228 3.31 -6.19 -5.51
N THR A 229 4.12 -6.01 -4.50
CA THR A 229 4.31 -4.72 -3.83
C THR A 229 5.21 -3.82 -4.69
N SER A 230 5.49 -2.60 -4.24
CA SER A 230 6.50 -1.73 -4.85
C SER A 230 7.89 -2.37 -4.79
N GLU A 231 8.78 -1.95 -5.69
CA GLU A 231 10.14 -2.45 -5.77
C GLU A 231 10.98 -1.93 -4.60
N VAL A 232 11.72 -2.83 -3.94
CA VAL A 232 12.67 -2.47 -2.87
C VAL A 232 14.04 -2.21 -3.43
N TYR A 233 14.38 -2.94 -4.47
CA TYR A 233 15.67 -2.91 -5.11
C TYR A 233 15.50 -3.12 -6.61
N GLN A 234 16.25 -2.36 -7.41
CA GLN A 234 16.28 -2.48 -8.85
C GLN A 234 17.72 -2.71 -9.29
N ASP A 235 17.96 -3.81 -10.01
CA ASP A 235 19.24 -4.09 -10.64
C ASP A 235 19.13 -3.99 -12.16
N LEU A 236 20.19 -3.53 -12.80
CA LEU A 236 20.27 -3.38 -14.26
C LEU A 236 21.13 -4.52 -14.80
N PHE A 237 20.56 -5.34 -15.68
CA PHE A 237 21.30 -6.32 -16.43
C PHE A 237 21.74 -5.71 -17.78
N TYR A 238 23.03 -5.78 -18.03
CA TYR A 238 23.60 -5.45 -19.33
C TYR A 238 23.87 -6.76 -20.08
N LEU A 239 23.35 -6.86 -21.33
CA LEU A 239 23.81 -7.89 -22.25
C LEU A 239 25.16 -7.43 -22.80
N VAL A 240 26.20 -8.18 -22.53
CA VAL A 240 27.56 -8.01 -23.06
C VAL A 240 27.71 -8.87 -24.30
#